data_7aca84d563a4b5e77a9382e354d50656
#
_entry.id   7aca84d563a4b5e77a9382e354d50656
#
_cell.length_a   1.000
_cell.length_b   1.000
_cell.length_c   1.000
_cell.angle_alpha   90.00
_cell.angle_beta   90.00
_cell.angle_gamma   90.00
#
_symmetry.space_group_name_H-M   'P 1'
#
loop_
_entity.id
_entity.type
_entity.pdbx_description
1 polymer ?
#
loop_
_entity_poly.entity_id
_entity_poly.type
_entity_poly.pdbx_seq_one_letter_code
_entity_poly.pdbx_strand_id
1 'polypeptide(L)'
;MRKVRVAFFAEILVADFDGAARTMFQLFNRIDPGQFEFLFICASGPEQVRGFDCVRIPSLPIPFNSHYVIGMPAFAATETRARLDAFQPDLVHIATPSFLGHFGLSYAKENRLPVTSIYHTHFISYISYYFKYLPFLIKPVENRVRKWQNRFYGSCDKVYIPSTSIANELVESGMAPHNMKIWKRGMDTSLFSPTKKDEQYLRKLTGNDLPTVLFASRLVWEKNLETLIDIYNLLKAEHVPCNFIVAGDGVARKDCEARMPDAIFPGQLDHTQLSVLYASATVFVFPSVSETFGNVVLEAMASGLVPVVADGGGSRDFIAEGENGFKCAPYDAFCYVEKIREVIENPALRSRLSENAIEYSRSYDWDELARVYFSDLIALAQPTEKIQFED
;
A
#
# COMPACT_ATOMS: atom_id res chain seq x y z
N MET A 1 6.76 -32.77 10.97
CA MET A 1 6.00 -31.83 11.82
C MET A 1 4.60 -31.68 11.26
N ARG A 2 3.58 -31.45 12.11
CA ARG A 2 2.23 -31.10 11.64
C ARG A 2 2.29 -29.74 10.94
N LYS A 3 1.59 -29.60 9.80
CA LYS A 3 1.48 -28.31 9.11
C LYS A 3 0.65 -27.33 9.95
N VAL A 4 1.00 -26.06 9.90
CA VAL A 4 0.21 -24.97 10.48
C VAL A 4 -0.95 -24.64 9.53
N ARG A 5 -2.18 -24.70 10.04
CA ARG A 5 -3.40 -24.44 9.28
C ARG A 5 -3.87 -23.02 9.48
N VAL A 6 -3.93 -22.25 8.41
CA VAL A 6 -4.29 -20.83 8.43
C VAL A 6 -5.62 -20.60 7.71
N ALA A 7 -6.62 -20.08 8.40
CA ALA A 7 -7.83 -19.55 7.76
C ALA A 7 -7.58 -18.07 7.41
N PHE A 8 -7.55 -17.74 6.11
CA PHE A 8 -7.21 -16.41 5.62
C PHE A 8 -8.44 -15.70 5.02
N PHE A 9 -8.85 -14.59 5.65
CA PHE A 9 -10.02 -13.80 5.27
C PHE A 9 -9.61 -12.52 4.54
N ALA A 10 -10.09 -12.34 3.30
CA ALA A 10 -9.90 -11.12 2.53
C ALA A 10 -11.13 -10.82 1.66
N GLU A 11 -11.48 -9.54 1.48
CA GLU A 11 -12.60 -9.18 0.59
C GLU A 11 -12.29 -9.52 -0.87
N ILE A 12 -11.10 -9.18 -1.34
CA ILE A 12 -10.70 -9.36 -2.74
C ILE A 12 -9.37 -10.11 -2.79
N LEU A 13 -9.40 -11.27 -3.44
CA LEU A 13 -8.23 -12.11 -3.73
C LEU A 13 -7.99 -12.20 -5.24
N VAL A 14 -7.72 -11.05 -5.87
CA VAL A 14 -7.37 -10.94 -7.28
C VAL A 14 -5.98 -10.32 -7.37
N ALA A 15 -5.04 -11.03 -8.02
CA ALA A 15 -3.68 -10.54 -8.21
C ALA A 15 -3.72 -9.17 -8.92
N ASP A 16 -2.83 -8.27 -8.52
CA ASP A 16 -2.68 -6.92 -9.12
C ASP A 16 -3.90 -6.00 -9.03
N PHE A 17 -4.93 -6.37 -8.26
CA PHE A 17 -6.11 -5.54 -8.07
C PHE A 17 -5.76 -4.18 -7.44
N ASP A 18 -4.99 -4.21 -6.35
CA ASP A 18 -4.48 -3.02 -5.66
C ASP A 18 -3.20 -3.35 -4.86
N GLY A 19 -2.64 -2.35 -4.15
CA GLY A 19 -1.42 -2.53 -3.35
C GLY A 19 -1.57 -3.55 -2.20
N ALA A 20 -2.77 -3.71 -1.63
CA ALA A 20 -3.04 -4.70 -0.60
C ALA A 20 -3.05 -6.11 -1.19
N ALA A 21 -3.75 -6.31 -2.31
CA ALA A 21 -3.79 -7.56 -3.04
C ALA A 21 -2.37 -7.99 -3.46
N ARG A 22 -1.59 -7.09 -4.05
CA ARG A 22 -0.18 -7.36 -4.40
C ARG A 22 0.64 -7.83 -3.20
N THR A 23 0.53 -7.17 -2.07
CA THR A 23 1.21 -7.59 -0.84
C THR A 23 0.82 -9.00 -0.40
N MET A 24 -0.48 -9.31 -0.43
CA MET A 24 -0.97 -10.65 -0.09
C MET A 24 -0.45 -11.72 -1.06
N PHE A 25 -0.48 -11.45 -2.36
CA PHE A 25 0.02 -12.41 -3.37
C PHE A 25 1.54 -12.61 -3.30
N GLN A 26 2.32 -11.59 -2.90
CA GLN A 26 3.74 -11.78 -2.62
C GLN A 26 3.98 -12.75 -1.46
N LEU A 27 3.15 -12.71 -0.41
CA LEU A 27 3.17 -13.70 0.65
C LEU A 27 2.73 -15.08 0.15
N PHE A 28 1.61 -15.16 -0.58
CA PHE A 28 1.08 -16.44 -1.07
C PHE A 28 2.06 -17.16 -2.00
N ASN A 29 2.82 -16.41 -2.82
CA ASN A 29 3.84 -16.98 -3.69
C ASN A 29 5.01 -17.62 -2.93
N ARG A 30 5.13 -17.33 -1.62
CA ARG A 30 6.19 -17.81 -0.73
C ARG A 30 5.69 -18.78 0.35
N ILE A 31 4.42 -19.22 0.26
CA ILE A 31 3.92 -20.28 1.14
C ILE A 31 4.70 -21.56 0.86
N ASP A 32 5.31 -22.12 1.91
CA ASP A 32 5.87 -23.46 1.88
C ASP A 32 4.76 -24.49 2.17
N PRO A 33 4.30 -25.26 1.17
CA PRO A 33 3.22 -26.24 1.36
C PRO A 33 3.66 -27.44 2.23
N GLY A 34 4.95 -27.57 2.53
CA GLY A 34 5.47 -28.55 3.49
C GLY A 34 5.20 -28.14 4.94
N GLN A 35 5.16 -26.85 5.22
CA GLN A 35 4.98 -26.29 6.56
C GLN A 35 3.57 -25.74 6.81
N PHE A 36 2.86 -25.28 5.77
CA PHE A 36 1.58 -24.62 5.89
C PHE A 36 0.47 -25.27 5.07
N GLU A 37 -0.75 -25.09 5.54
CA GLU A 37 -1.99 -25.37 4.83
C GLU A 37 -2.91 -24.15 4.98
N PHE A 38 -3.48 -23.66 3.87
CA PHE A 38 -4.33 -22.47 3.86
C PHE A 38 -5.75 -22.83 3.43
N LEU A 39 -6.72 -22.20 4.06
CA LEU A 39 -8.08 -22.07 3.56
C LEU A 39 -8.36 -20.57 3.39
N PHE A 40 -8.59 -20.16 2.16
CA PHE A 40 -8.94 -18.77 1.85
C PHE A 40 -10.45 -18.59 1.89
N ILE A 41 -10.90 -17.47 2.42
CA ILE A 41 -12.30 -17.05 2.42
C ILE A 41 -12.38 -15.64 1.85
N CYS A 42 -13.11 -15.45 0.74
CA CYS A 42 -13.18 -14.17 0.07
C CYS A 42 -14.56 -13.83 -0.49
N ALA A 43 -14.78 -12.54 -0.78
CA ALA A 43 -15.95 -12.06 -1.48
C ALA A 43 -15.76 -12.13 -3.01
N SER A 44 -14.53 -11.85 -3.48
CA SER A 44 -14.15 -11.96 -4.89
C SER A 44 -12.75 -12.57 -5.01
N GLY A 45 -12.62 -13.62 -5.79
CA GLY A 45 -11.37 -14.33 -5.99
C GLY A 45 -11.53 -15.63 -6.80
N PRO A 46 -10.42 -16.34 -7.07
CA PRO A 46 -10.44 -17.63 -7.76
C PRO A 46 -11.01 -18.75 -6.86
N GLU A 47 -11.16 -19.93 -7.40
CA GLU A 47 -11.55 -21.13 -6.62
C GLU A 47 -10.39 -21.70 -5.82
N GLN A 48 -9.17 -21.44 -6.26
CA GLN A 48 -7.96 -21.84 -5.56
C GLN A 48 -6.88 -20.75 -5.66
N VAL A 49 -6.09 -20.60 -4.60
CA VAL A 49 -4.90 -19.75 -4.54
C VAL A 49 -3.70 -20.63 -4.24
N ARG A 50 -2.76 -20.76 -5.17
CA ARG A 50 -1.55 -21.59 -5.03
C ARG A 50 -1.83 -23.06 -4.69
N GLY A 51 -2.96 -23.60 -5.18
CA GLY A 51 -3.39 -24.97 -4.92
C GLY A 51 -4.15 -25.18 -3.60
N PHE A 52 -4.37 -24.13 -2.84
CA PHE A 52 -5.22 -24.14 -1.63
C PHE A 52 -6.64 -23.68 -1.96
N ASP A 53 -7.62 -24.28 -1.33
CA ASP A 53 -9.04 -23.97 -1.55
C ASP A 53 -9.40 -22.54 -1.17
N CYS A 54 -10.28 -21.94 -1.95
CA CYS A 54 -10.84 -20.63 -1.69
C CYS A 54 -12.38 -20.68 -1.67
N VAL A 55 -12.97 -20.42 -0.50
CA VAL A 55 -14.42 -20.32 -0.29
C VAL A 55 -14.87 -18.92 -0.67
N ARG A 56 -15.69 -18.81 -1.71
CA ARG A 56 -16.32 -17.53 -2.09
C ARG A 56 -17.65 -17.36 -1.36
N ILE A 57 -17.83 -16.17 -0.77
CA ILE A 57 -19.09 -15.81 -0.13
C ILE A 57 -19.89 -14.83 -0.99
N PRO A 58 -21.21 -14.75 -0.84
CA PRO A 58 -22.03 -13.74 -1.50
C PRO A 58 -21.52 -12.32 -1.20
N SER A 59 -21.57 -11.44 -2.19
CA SER A 59 -21.05 -10.07 -2.06
C SER A 59 -21.92 -9.06 -2.78
N LEU A 60 -21.79 -7.78 -2.38
CA LEU A 60 -22.45 -6.64 -3.01
C LEU A 60 -21.38 -5.63 -3.48
N PRO A 61 -21.55 -4.99 -4.63
CA PRO A 61 -20.68 -3.93 -5.08
C PRO A 61 -20.80 -2.70 -4.17
N ILE A 62 -19.69 -1.99 -3.96
CA ILE A 62 -19.71 -0.73 -3.20
C ILE A 62 -20.32 0.37 -4.07
N PRO A 63 -21.32 1.13 -3.56
CA PRO A 63 -21.80 2.31 -4.25
C PRO A 63 -20.65 3.28 -4.56
N PHE A 64 -20.65 3.86 -5.77
CA PHE A 64 -19.63 4.79 -6.28
C PHE A 64 -18.24 4.19 -6.60
N ASN A 65 -18.02 2.88 -6.31
CA ASN A 65 -16.79 2.18 -6.69
C ASN A 65 -17.09 0.71 -7.00
N SER A 66 -17.68 0.44 -8.15
CA SER A 66 -18.19 -0.88 -8.56
C SER A 66 -17.11 -1.97 -8.70
N HIS A 67 -15.82 -1.59 -8.74
CA HIS A 67 -14.72 -2.54 -8.75
C HIS A 67 -14.49 -3.19 -7.37
N TYR A 68 -14.90 -2.52 -6.29
CA TYR A 68 -14.81 -3.05 -4.93
C TYR A 68 -16.12 -3.71 -4.52
N VAL A 69 -16.02 -4.85 -3.83
CA VAL A 69 -17.16 -5.60 -3.30
C VAL A 69 -17.06 -5.72 -1.77
N ILE A 70 -18.20 -5.85 -1.12
CA ILE A 70 -18.30 -6.15 0.32
C ILE A 70 -18.91 -7.54 0.46
N GLY A 71 -18.21 -8.43 1.14
CA GLY A 71 -18.70 -9.76 1.46
C GLY A 71 -19.86 -9.71 2.47
N MET A 72 -20.86 -10.55 2.22
CA MET A 72 -22.06 -10.68 3.03
C MET A 72 -22.08 -12.05 3.72
N PRO A 73 -21.24 -12.27 4.76
CA PRO A 73 -21.07 -13.59 5.37
C PRO A 73 -22.35 -14.13 5.99
N ALA A 74 -23.29 -13.28 6.37
CA ALA A 74 -24.59 -13.70 6.92
C ALA A 74 -25.37 -14.65 6.00
N PHE A 75 -25.22 -14.50 4.68
CA PHE A 75 -25.91 -15.36 3.70
C PHE A 75 -25.22 -16.71 3.45
N ALA A 76 -23.99 -16.90 3.93
CA ALA A 76 -23.23 -18.15 3.79
C ALA A 76 -22.64 -18.63 5.13
N ALA A 77 -23.15 -18.13 6.26
CA ALA A 77 -22.56 -18.35 7.57
C ALA A 77 -22.45 -19.83 7.96
N THR A 78 -23.51 -20.61 7.75
CA THR A 78 -23.54 -22.03 8.10
C THR A 78 -22.55 -22.84 7.26
N GLU A 79 -22.52 -22.63 5.96
CA GLU A 79 -21.62 -23.33 5.03
C GLU A 79 -20.15 -22.95 5.31
N THR A 80 -19.87 -21.65 5.47
CA THR A 80 -18.52 -21.17 5.76
C THR A 80 -18.01 -21.71 7.09
N ARG A 81 -18.85 -21.74 8.14
CA ARG A 81 -18.49 -22.36 9.43
C ARG A 81 -18.21 -23.85 9.27
N ALA A 82 -19.05 -24.60 8.56
CA ALA A 82 -18.83 -26.04 8.33
C ALA A 82 -17.49 -26.31 7.61
N ARG A 83 -17.12 -25.47 6.64
CA ARG A 83 -15.81 -25.54 5.95
C ARG A 83 -14.65 -25.24 6.88
N LEU A 84 -14.78 -24.22 7.75
CA LEU A 84 -13.77 -23.87 8.75
C LEU A 84 -13.63 -24.98 9.81
N ASP A 85 -14.73 -25.54 10.30
CA ASP A 85 -14.73 -26.62 11.28
C ASP A 85 -14.10 -27.90 10.73
N ALA A 86 -14.37 -28.21 9.45
CA ALA A 86 -13.71 -29.33 8.75
C ALA A 86 -12.21 -29.07 8.53
N PHE A 87 -11.83 -27.84 8.25
CA PHE A 87 -10.43 -27.44 8.05
C PHE A 87 -9.63 -27.40 9.35
N GLN A 88 -10.27 -27.10 10.49
CA GLN A 88 -9.66 -26.99 11.83
C GLN A 88 -8.42 -26.06 11.83
N PRO A 89 -8.59 -24.75 11.60
CA PRO A 89 -7.46 -23.83 11.58
C PRO A 89 -6.75 -23.73 12.93
N ASP A 90 -5.43 -23.54 12.92
CA ASP A 90 -4.62 -23.27 14.10
C ASP A 90 -4.60 -21.76 14.43
N LEU A 91 -4.82 -20.91 13.43
CA LEU A 91 -4.93 -19.46 13.57
C LEU A 91 -5.75 -18.84 12.43
N VAL A 92 -6.17 -17.61 12.64
CA VAL A 92 -6.93 -16.82 11.66
C VAL A 92 -6.13 -15.59 11.24
N HIS A 93 -6.01 -15.36 9.93
CA HIS A 93 -5.50 -14.11 9.38
C HIS A 93 -6.65 -13.32 8.75
N ILE A 94 -6.75 -12.03 9.08
CA ILE A 94 -7.80 -11.15 8.55
C ILE A 94 -7.15 -9.95 7.87
N ALA A 95 -7.30 -9.85 6.55
CA ALA A 95 -6.69 -8.78 5.77
C ALA A 95 -7.37 -7.41 5.96
N THR A 96 -8.69 -7.39 6.26
CA THR A 96 -9.45 -6.14 6.29
C THR A 96 -10.51 -6.18 7.40
N PRO A 97 -10.67 -5.11 8.20
CA PRO A 97 -11.74 -4.96 9.18
C PRO A 97 -13.09 -4.70 8.46
N SER A 98 -13.66 -5.70 7.81
CA SER A 98 -14.93 -5.68 7.07
C SER A 98 -15.98 -6.56 7.76
N PHE A 99 -17.16 -6.71 7.17
CA PHE A 99 -18.14 -7.68 7.66
C PHE A 99 -17.58 -9.10 7.61
N LEU A 100 -16.87 -9.45 6.54
CA LEU A 100 -16.19 -10.74 6.42
C LEU A 100 -15.08 -10.87 7.46
N GLY A 101 -14.29 -9.81 7.68
CA GLY A 101 -13.26 -9.77 8.71
C GLY A 101 -13.81 -9.96 10.12
N HIS A 102 -14.96 -9.33 10.44
CA HIS A 102 -15.64 -9.52 11.73
C HIS A 102 -16.22 -10.92 11.90
N PHE A 103 -16.70 -11.54 10.82
CA PHE A 103 -17.11 -12.94 10.85
C PHE A 103 -15.93 -13.86 11.20
N GLY A 104 -14.76 -13.66 10.55
CA GLY A 104 -13.53 -14.40 10.87
C GLY A 104 -13.08 -14.17 12.32
N LEU A 105 -13.15 -12.92 12.80
CA LEU A 105 -12.82 -12.57 14.19
C LEU A 105 -13.76 -13.24 15.20
N SER A 106 -15.07 -13.30 14.91
CA SER A 106 -16.03 -14.00 15.77
C SER A 106 -15.76 -15.49 15.83
N TYR A 107 -15.52 -16.12 14.68
CA TYR A 107 -15.15 -17.53 14.59
C TYR A 107 -13.90 -17.84 15.41
N ALA A 108 -12.84 -17.02 15.24
CA ALA A 108 -11.60 -17.18 15.99
C ALA A 108 -11.81 -17.08 17.51
N LYS A 109 -12.58 -16.10 17.98
CA LYS A 109 -12.91 -15.93 19.40
C LYS A 109 -13.68 -17.11 19.98
N GLU A 110 -14.71 -17.59 19.27
CA GLU A 110 -15.50 -18.75 19.68
C GLU A 110 -14.65 -20.01 19.84
N ASN A 111 -13.64 -20.16 18.95
CA ASN A 111 -12.73 -21.32 18.94
C ASN A 111 -11.40 -21.08 19.67
N ARG A 112 -11.21 -19.91 20.29
CA ARG A 112 -9.98 -19.51 21.00
C ARG A 112 -8.71 -19.58 20.12
N LEU A 113 -8.86 -19.22 18.85
CA LEU A 113 -7.76 -19.19 17.89
C LEU A 113 -7.07 -17.83 17.91
N PRO A 114 -5.73 -17.78 17.80
CA PRO A 114 -5.01 -16.53 17.62
C PRO A 114 -5.38 -15.86 16.30
N VAL A 115 -5.39 -14.53 16.32
CA VAL A 115 -5.77 -13.70 15.17
C VAL A 115 -4.63 -12.78 14.78
N THR A 116 -4.28 -12.79 13.50
CA THR A 116 -3.36 -11.80 12.91
C THR A 116 -4.07 -10.92 11.90
N SER A 117 -3.55 -9.70 11.72
CA SER A 117 -4.03 -8.80 10.67
C SER A 117 -2.88 -7.97 10.11
N ILE A 118 -3.04 -7.47 8.88
CA ILE A 118 -2.14 -6.49 8.27
C ILE A 118 -2.92 -5.18 8.08
N TYR A 119 -2.36 -4.06 8.53
CA TYR A 119 -2.91 -2.74 8.29
C TYR A 119 -2.60 -2.29 6.86
N HIS A 120 -3.51 -2.59 5.93
CA HIS A 120 -3.30 -2.30 4.50
C HIS A 120 -3.74 -0.91 4.10
N THR A 121 -4.82 -0.37 4.70
CA THR A 121 -5.50 0.84 4.21
C THR A 121 -5.83 1.78 5.35
N HIS A 122 -5.43 3.03 5.18
CA HIS A 122 -5.75 4.12 6.10
C HIS A 122 -7.15 4.69 5.77
N PHE A 123 -8.22 3.97 6.13
CA PHE A 123 -9.60 4.33 5.78
C PHE A 123 -10.02 5.72 6.25
N ILE A 124 -9.46 6.20 7.36
CA ILE A 124 -9.81 7.49 7.95
C ILE A 124 -9.45 8.64 6.99
N SER A 125 -8.33 8.56 6.28
CA SER A 125 -7.90 9.60 5.34
C SER A 125 -8.84 9.81 4.15
N TYR A 126 -9.71 8.83 3.86
CA TYR A 126 -10.68 8.94 2.77
C TYR A 126 -12.00 9.60 3.17
N ILE A 127 -12.32 9.66 4.48
CA ILE A 127 -13.62 10.15 4.98
C ILE A 127 -13.83 11.62 4.61
N SER A 128 -12.82 12.46 4.80
CA SER A 128 -12.89 13.88 4.47
C SER A 128 -13.17 14.12 2.99
N TYR A 129 -12.64 13.27 2.11
CA TYR A 129 -12.89 13.33 0.67
C TYR A 129 -14.35 12.95 0.32
N TYR A 130 -14.85 11.82 0.82
CA TYR A 130 -16.20 11.36 0.51
C TYR A 130 -17.29 12.27 1.11
N PHE A 131 -17.01 12.89 2.25
CA PHE A 131 -17.95 13.79 2.94
C PHE A 131 -17.67 15.28 2.72
N LYS A 132 -16.89 15.65 1.68
CA LYS A 132 -16.53 17.07 1.42
C LYS A 132 -17.73 18.01 1.28
N TYR A 133 -18.87 17.50 0.80
CA TYR A 133 -20.12 18.27 0.67
C TYR A 133 -20.99 18.28 1.95
N LEU A 134 -20.61 17.51 2.97
CA LEU A 134 -21.29 17.37 4.25
C LEU A 134 -20.27 17.47 5.39
N PRO A 135 -19.53 18.58 5.52
CA PRO A 135 -18.37 18.68 6.42
C PRO A 135 -18.70 18.46 7.89
N PHE A 136 -19.95 18.72 8.31
CA PHE A 136 -20.42 18.46 9.69
C PHE A 136 -20.46 16.96 10.04
N LEU A 137 -20.53 16.06 9.05
CA LEU A 137 -20.50 14.61 9.25
C LEU A 137 -19.08 14.04 9.33
N ILE A 138 -18.05 14.75 8.86
CA ILE A 138 -16.68 14.23 8.79
C ILE A 138 -16.21 13.75 10.17
N LYS A 139 -16.15 14.64 11.17
CA LYS A 139 -15.69 14.30 12.53
C LYS A 139 -16.50 13.18 13.21
N PRO A 140 -17.84 13.19 13.20
CA PRO A 140 -18.64 12.08 13.74
C PRO A 140 -18.35 10.73 13.07
N VAL A 141 -18.25 10.71 11.74
CA VAL A 141 -17.95 9.47 10.97
C VAL A 141 -16.54 9.00 11.26
N GLU A 142 -15.52 9.89 11.21
CA GLU A 142 -14.14 9.56 11.57
C GLU A 142 -14.05 8.93 12.96
N ASN A 143 -14.68 9.54 13.97
CA ASN A 143 -14.65 9.03 15.34
C ASN A 143 -15.29 7.65 15.45
N ARG A 144 -16.38 7.40 14.70
CA ARG A 144 -17.04 6.08 14.71
C ARG A 144 -16.20 5.02 14.01
N VAL A 145 -15.63 5.35 12.85
CA VAL A 145 -14.72 4.45 12.10
C VAL A 145 -13.48 4.15 12.93
N ARG A 146 -12.87 5.16 13.56
CA ARG A 146 -11.71 5.01 14.45
C ARG A 146 -11.99 4.06 15.62
N LYS A 147 -13.10 4.26 16.32
CA LYS A 147 -13.51 3.37 17.42
C LYS A 147 -13.73 1.94 16.95
N TRP A 148 -14.30 1.77 15.77
CA TRP A 148 -14.55 0.48 15.17
C TRP A 148 -13.25 -0.23 14.78
N GLN A 149 -12.34 0.48 14.12
CA GLN A 149 -11.00 -0.03 13.79
C GLN A 149 -10.18 -0.38 15.05
N ASN A 150 -10.14 0.51 16.04
CA ASN A 150 -9.39 0.27 17.28
C ASN A 150 -9.90 -0.97 18.02
N ARG A 151 -11.22 -1.19 18.04
CA ARG A 151 -11.81 -2.39 18.63
C ARG A 151 -11.44 -3.66 17.85
N PHE A 152 -11.46 -3.58 16.51
CA PHE A 152 -11.09 -4.70 15.66
C PHE A 152 -9.63 -5.08 15.84
N TYR A 153 -8.70 -4.15 15.59
CA TYR A 153 -7.27 -4.39 15.69
C TYR A 153 -6.81 -4.69 17.13
N GLY A 154 -7.43 -4.06 18.12
CA GLY A 154 -7.20 -4.38 19.54
C GLY A 154 -7.67 -5.78 19.96
N SER A 155 -8.45 -6.45 19.11
CA SER A 155 -8.87 -7.84 19.31
C SER A 155 -7.99 -8.86 18.59
N CYS A 156 -6.99 -8.42 17.84
CA CYS A 156 -5.99 -9.27 17.19
C CYS A 156 -4.81 -9.50 18.13
N ASP A 157 -4.19 -10.68 18.05
CA ASP A 157 -2.96 -10.99 18.81
C ASP A 157 -1.74 -10.33 18.18
N LYS A 158 -1.75 -10.13 16.87
CA LYS A 158 -0.68 -9.44 16.14
C LYS A 158 -1.23 -8.63 14.97
N VAL A 159 -0.82 -7.37 14.87
CA VAL A 159 -1.15 -6.47 13.75
C VAL A 159 0.13 -5.97 13.10
N TYR A 160 0.30 -6.30 11.83
CA TYR A 160 1.45 -5.84 11.05
C TYR A 160 1.19 -4.44 10.53
N ILE A 161 2.06 -3.49 10.91
CA ILE A 161 1.98 -2.07 10.54
C ILE A 161 3.10 -1.76 9.55
N PRO A 162 2.81 -1.11 8.42
CA PRO A 162 3.78 -0.97 7.33
C PRO A 162 4.93 -0.01 7.62
N SER A 163 4.73 0.97 8.53
CA SER A 163 5.76 1.97 8.83
C SER A 163 5.63 2.51 10.25
N THR A 164 6.72 3.12 10.76
CA THR A 164 6.75 3.72 12.09
C THR A 164 5.83 4.95 12.18
N SER A 165 5.76 5.77 11.14
CA SER A 165 4.87 6.93 11.09
C SER A 165 3.42 6.52 11.25
N ILE A 166 2.98 5.48 10.52
CA ILE A 166 1.62 4.95 10.63
C ILE A 166 1.37 4.34 12.01
N ALA A 167 2.35 3.63 12.60
CA ALA A 167 2.20 3.10 13.94
C ALA A 167 1.98 4.22 14.97
N ASN A 168 2.77 5.29 14.91
CA ASN A 168 2.63 6.45 15.80
C ASN A 168 1.25 7.12 15.64
N GLU A 169 0.81 7.35 14.40
CA GLU A 169 -0.51 7.92 14.12
C GLU A 169 -1.65 7.03 14.66
N LEU A 170 -1.53 5.72 14.54
CA LEU A 170 -2.50 4.78 15.10
C LEU A 170 -2.54 4.83 16.63
N VAL A 171 -1.38 4.93 17.28
CA VAL A 171 -1.28 5.10 18.75
C VAL A 171 -1.91 6.43 19.20
N GLU A 172 -1.59 7.54 18.52
CA GLU A 172 -2.20 8.85 18.78
C GLU A 172 -3.72 8.83 18.58
N SER A 173 -4.20 8.01 17.66
CA SER A 173 -5.63 7.79 17.42
C SER A 173 -6.32 6.87 18.45
N GLY A 174 -5.57 6.36 19.43
CA GLY A 174 -6.05 5.53 20.53
C GLY A 174 -6.01 4.02 20.28
N MET A 175 -5.24 3.56 19.29
CA MET A 175 -4.96 2.12 19.12
C MET A 175 -3.87 1.69 20.11
N ALA A 176 -4.10 0.55 20.80
CA ALA A 176 -3.12 0.03 21.76
C ALA A 176 -1.89 -0.53 21.03
N PRO A 177 -0.66 -0.18 21.44
CA PRO A 177 0.56 -0.56 20.72
C PRO A 177 1.03 -2.00 20.98
N HIS A 178 0.49 -2.69 22.00
CA HIS A 178 1.02 -3.96 22.52
C HIS A 178 1.03 -5.11 21.50
N ASN A 179 0.15 -5.07 20.49
CA ASN A 179 0.04 -6.08 19.44
C ASN A 179 0.56 -5.62 18.08
N MET A 180 1.10 -4.41 17.98
CA MET A 180 1.66 -3.88 16.75
C MET A 180 3.07 -4.42 16.49
N LYS A 181 3.32 -4.81 15.26
CA LYS A 181 4.65 -5.17 14.76
C LYS A 181 4.92 -4.39 13.48
N ILE A 182 6.02 -3.62 13.46
CA ILE A 182 6.45 -2.99 12.21
C ILE A 182 6.87 -4.10 11.24
N TRP A 183 6.16 -4.15 10.11
CA TRP A 183 6.40 -5.09 9.04
C TRP A 183 6.26 -4.36 7.72
N LYS A 184 7.38 -4.07 7.11
CA LYS A 184 7.49 -3.33 5.87
C LYS A 184 6.89 -4.13 4.70
N ARG A 185 6.81 -3.52 3.53
CA ARG A 185 6.47 -4.22 2.28
C ARG A 185 7.72 -4.37 1.45
N GLY A 186 7.85 -5.49 0.77
CA GLY A 186 9.01 -5.76 -0.06
C GLY A 186 8.93 -5.07 -1.43
N MET A 187 10.07 -5.07 -2.10
CA MET A 187 10.27 -4.53 -3.44
C MET A 187 10.72 -5.65 -4.38
N ASP A 188 10.23 -5.62 -5.61
CA ASP A 188 10.74 -6.47 -6.69
C ASP A 188 11.86 -5.73 -7.43
N THR A 189 13.08 -5.94 -6.98
CA THR A 189 14.28 -5.31 -7.55
C THR A 189 14.66 -5.89 -8.92
N SER A 190 14.07 -7.00 -9.35
CA SER A 190 14.24 -7.53 -10.70
C SER A 190 13.40 -6.77 -11.72
N LEU A 191 12.25 -6.28 -11.27
CA LEU A 191 11.34 -5.48 -12.07
C LEU A 191 11.72 -3.99 -12.05
N PHE A 192 11.94 -3.44 -10.85
CA PHE A 192 12.29 -2.02 -10.65
C PHE A 192 13.80 -1.88 -10.44
N SER A 193 14.50 -1.42 -11.47
CA SER A 193 15.94 -1.34 -11.50
C SER A 193 16.42 -0.26 -12.48
N PRO A 194 17.54 0.43 -12.24
CA PRO A 194 18.14 1.36 -13.20
C PRO A 194 18.50 0.71 -14.53
N THR A 195 18.68 -0.62 -14.56
CA THR A 195 18.98 -1.38 -15.77
C THR A 195 17.85 -1.39 -16.80
N LYS A 196 16.64 -0.96 -16.39
CA LYS A 196 15.46 -0.83 -17.28
C LYS A 196 15.44 0.48 -18.05
N LYS A 197 16.42 1.37 -17.86
CA LYS A 197 16.49 2.67 -18.53
C LYS A 197 16.46 2.53 -20.05
N ASP A 198 15.54 3.30 -20.68
CA ASP A 198 15.39 3.41 -22.12
C ASP A 198 15.17 4.87 -22.53
N GLU A 199 16.26 5.51 -22.96
CA GLU A 199 16.25 6.91 -23.37
C GLU A 199 15.46 7.12 -24.68
N GLN A 200 15.42 6.11 -25.58
CA GLN A 200 14.66 6.20 -26.81
C GLN A 200 13.17 6.16 -26.55
N TYR A 201 12.72 5.31 -25.61
CA TYR A 201 11.33 5.28 -25.16
C TYR A 201 10.94 6.64 -24.57
N LEU A 202 11.75 7.21 -23.67
CA LEU A 202 11.45 8.51 -23.06
C LEU A 202 11.41 9.63 -24.11
N ARG A 203 12.40 9.69 -25.01
CA ARG A 203 12.46 10.67 -26.11
C ARG A 203 11.25 10.56 -27.05
N LYS A 204 10.80 9.34 -27.36
CA LYS A 204 9.60 9.13 -28.17
C LYS A 204 8.34 9.67 -27.48
N LEU A 205 8.26 9.56 -26.15
CA LEU A 205 7.14 10.03 -25.36
C LEU A 205 7.14 11.56 -25.21
N THR A 206 8.32 12.17 -24.99
CA THR A 206 8.48 13.60 -24.67
C THR A 206 8.81 14.48 -25.89
N GLY A 207 9.34 13.91 -26.94
CA GLY A 207 9.80 14.64 -28.15
C GLY A 207 11.13 15.36 -27.98
N ASN A 208 11.82 15.25 -26.83
CA ASN A 208 13.07 15.95 -26.53
C ASN A 208 13.90 15.22 -25.45
N ASP A 209 15.05 15.80 -25.06
CA ASP A 209 15.96 15.24 -24.06
C ASP A 209 15.99 16.04 -22.76
N LEU A 210 15.00 16.85 -22.48
CA LEU A 210 14.94 17.60 -21.23
C LEU A 210 14.74 16.66 -20.04
N PRO A 211 15.24 17.05 -18.85
CA PRO A 211 14.94 16.36 -17.61
C PRO A 211 13.45 16.13 -17.45
N THR A 212 13.06 14.99 -16.88
CA THR A 212 11.67 14.61 -16.78
C THR A 212 11.25 14.47 -15.31
N VAL A 213 10.24 15.24 -14.92
CA VAL A 213 9.52 15.11 -13.65
C VAL A 213 8.39 14.13 -13.85
N LEU A 214 8.34 13.09 -13.02
CA LEU A 214 7.34 12.02 -13.11
C LEU A 214 6.49 11.96 -11.86
N PHE A 215 5.18 11.92 -12.04
CA PHE A 215 4.20 11.48 -11.05
C PHE A 215 3.57 10.16 -11.54
N ALA A 216 3.39 9.19 -10.65
CA ALA A 216 2.74 7.92 -10.96
C ALA A 216 1.83 7.47 -9.82
N SER A 217 0.51 7.48 -10.06
CA SER A 217 -0.51 7.00 -9.12
C SER A 217 -1.88 6.93 -9.78
N ARG A 218 -2.88 6.39 -9.07
CA ARG A 218 -4.28 6.63 -9.44
C ARG A 218 -4.58 8.13 -9.41
N LEU A 219 -5.28 8.63 -10.42
CA LEU A 219 -5.65 10.04 -10.51
C LEU A 219 -6.96 10.30 -9.74
N VAL A 220 -6.83 10.38 -8.42
CA VAL A 220 -7.91 10.66 -7.46
C VAL A 220 -7.47 11.77 -6.51
N TRP A 221 -8.41 12.65 -6.10
CA TRP A 221 -8.07 13.86 -5.37
C TRP A 221 -7.39 13.63 -4.01
N GLU A 222 -7.61 12.47 -3.38
CA GLU A 222 -6.91 12.07 -2.16
C GLU A 222 -5.39 11.91 -2.32
N LYS A 223 -4.89 11.90 -3.57
CA LYS A 223 -3.45 11.91 -3.87
C LYS A 223 -2.86 13.32 -3.91
N ASN A 224 -3.59 14.31 -3.41
CA ASN A 224 -3.18 15.71 -3.37
C ASN A 224 -2.82 16.27 -4.76
N LEU A 225 -3.68 15.97 -5.76
CA LEU A 225 -3.49 16.40 -7.14
C LEU A 225 -3.55 17.91 -7.29
N GLU A 226 -4.20 18.65 -6.37
CA GLU A 226 -4.17 20.10 -6.36
C GLU A 226 -2.73 20.63 -6.24
N THR A 227 -1.98 20.13 -5.26
CA THR A 227 -0.56 20.50 -5.11
C THR A 227 0.28 20.05 -6.31
N LEU A 228 -0.03 18.90 -6.93
CA LEU A 228 0.67 18.46 -8.15
C LEU A 228 0.46 19.46 -9.31
N ILE A 229 -0.76 19.98 -9.47
CA ILE A 229 -1.10 20.98 -10.47
C ILE A 229 -0.38 22.31 -10.16
N ASP A 230 -0.33 22.71 -8.89
CA ASP A 230 0.37 23.91 -8.46
C ASP A 230 1.89 23.81 -8.72
N ILE A 231 2.50 22.64 -8.46
CA ILE A 231 3.90 22.38 -8.79
C ILE A 231 4.14 22.52 -10.30
N TYR A 232 3.29 21.89 -11.13
CA TYR A 232 3.39 22.01 -12.59
C TYR A 232 3.31 23.46 -13.05
N ASN A 233 2.30 24.21 -12.59
CA ASN A 233 2.09 25.60 -12.97
C ASN A 233 3.26 26.49 -12.54
N LEU A 234 3.83 26.25 -11.35
CA LEU A 234 4.96 27.01 -10.84
C LEU A 234 6.25 26.70 -11.61
N LEU A 235 6.54 25.44 -11.98
CA LEU A 235 7.65 25.08 -12.84
C LEU A 235 7.58 25.79 -14.20
N LYS A 236 6.37 25.90 -14.76
CA LYS A 236 6.11 26.64 -16.00
C LYS A 236 6.31 28.15 -15.85
N ALA A 237 5.75 28.75 -14.78
CA ALA A 237 5.89 30.18 -14.51
C ALA A 237 7.34 30.60 -14.29
N GLU A 238 8.16 29.73 -13.68
CA GLU A 238 9.57 29.95 -13.44
C GLU A 238 10.48 29.49 -14.60
N HIS A 239 9.86 29.06 -15.72
CA HIS A 239 10.57 28.61 -16.95
C HIS A 239 11.61 27.52 -16.69
N VAL A 240 11.37 26.60 -15.74
CA VAL A 240 12.26 25.45 -15.51
C VAL A 240 12.19 24.48 -16.71
N PRO A 241 13.31 24.23 -17.41
CA PRO A 241 13.29 23.41 -18.63
C PRO A 241 13.18 21.93 -18.29
N CYS A 242 11.94 21.41 -18.19
CA CYS A 242 11.67 20.01 -17.91
C CYS A 242 10.39 19.51 -18.61
N ASN A 243 10.34 18.20 -18.83
CA ASN A 243 9.11 17.52 -19.16
C ASN A 243 8.33 17.18 -17.87
N PHE A 244 7.01 17.12 -17.96
CA PHE A 244 6.15 16.71 -16.85
C PHE A 244 5.26 15.54 -17.28
N ILE A 245 5.41 14.37 -16.65
CA ILE A 245 4.67 13.16 -16.97
C ILE A 245 3.79 12.76 -15.79
N VAL A 246 2.52 12.50 -16.07
CA VAL A 246 1.52 12.07 -15.09
C VAL A 246 0.99 10.70 -15.51
N ALA A 247 1.61 9.64 -14.99
CA ALA A 247 1.25 8.26 -15.28
C ALA A 247 0.13 7.76 -14.33
N GLY A 248 -0.91 7.20 -14.91
CA GLY A 248 -2.06 6.66 -14.20
C GLY A 248 -3.39 7.06 -14.80
N ASP A 249 -4.47 6.58 -14.17
CA ASP A 249 -5.83 6.91 -14.56
C ASP A 249 -6.73 7.08 -13.32
N GLY A 250 -7.90 7.68 -13.49
CA GLY A 250 -8.85 7.89 -12.41
C GLY A 250 -9.83 9.03 -12.69
N VAL A 251 -10.73 9.25 -11.73
CA VAL A 251 -11.84 10.21 -11.89
C VAL A 251 -11.39 11.67 -12.08
N ALA A 252 -10.18 12.02 -11.62
CA ALA A 252 -9.63 13.36 -11.73
C ALA A 252 -8.83 13.59 -13.03
N ARG A 253 -8.65 12.58 -13.90
CA ARG A 253 -7.79 12.66 -15.09
C ARG A 253 -8.14 13.84 -15.97
N LYS A 254 -9.41 14.00 -16.36
CA LYS A 254 -9.85 15.07 -17.26
C LYS A 254 -9.57 16.47 -16.70
N ASP A 255 -9.76 16.65 -15.41
CA ASP A 255 -9.48 17.92 -14.74
C ASP A 255 -7.97 18.20 -14.70
N CYS A 256 -7.15 17.17 -14.45
CA CYS A 256 -5.70 17.29 -14.49
C CYS A 256 -5.20 17.63 -15.91
N GLU A 257 -5.70 16.96 -16.95
CA GLU A 257 -5.36 17.26 -18.36
C GLU A 257 -5.72 18.71 -18.73
N ALA A 258 -6.90 19.18 -18.32
CA ALA A 258 -7.34 20.55 -18.58
C ALA A 258 -6.48 21.62 -17.88
N ARG A 259 -5.96 21.32 -16.67
CA ARG A 259 -5.18 22.25 -15.85
C ARG A 259 -3.67 22.13 -16.06
N MET A 260 -3.20 21.08 -16.71
CA MET A 260 -1.80 20.83 -17.06
C MET A 260 -1.64 20.51 -18.56
N PRO A 261 -1.93 21.46 -19.48
CA PRO A 261 -2.09 21.20 -20.91
C PRO A 261 -0.82 20.71 -21.62
N ASP A 262 0.38 21.04 -21.11
CA ASP A 262 1.65 20.58 -21.68
C ASP A 262 2.22 19.35 -20.96
N ALA A 263 1.55 18.83 -19.92
CA ALA A 263 1.94 17.61 -19.28
C ALA A 263 1.54 16.38 -20.13
N ILE A 264 2.33 15.33 -20.06
CA ILE A 264 2.12 14.10 -20.80
C ILE A 264 1.36 13.10 -19.94
N PHE A 265 0.23 12.62 -20.41
CA PHE A 265 -0.62 11.65 -19.72
C PHE A 265 -0.64 10.31 -20.47
N PRO A 266 0.31 9.39 -20.20
CA PRO A 266 0.35 8.10 -20.90
C PRO A 266 -0.80 7.16 -20.50
N GLY A 267 -1.58 7.51 -19.49
CA GLY A 267 -2.65 6.67 -18.94
C GLY A 267 -2.12 5.65 -17.93
N GLN A 268 -2.92 4.63 -17.68
CA GLN A 268 -2.52 3.51 -16.84
C GLN A 268 -1.49 2.66 -17.58
N LEU A 269 -0.33 2.48 -16.98
CA LEU A 269 0.75 1.65 -17.48
C LEU A 269 0.80 0.34 -16.68
N ASP A 270 1.16 -0.75 -17.35
CA ASP A 270 1.53 -1.97 -16.65
C ASP A 270 2.89 -1.80 -15.93
N HIS A 271 3.22 -2.74 -15.04
CA HIS A 271 4.44 -2.62 -14.23
C HIS A 271 5.72 -2.67 -15.06
N THR A 272 5.71 -3.36 -16.22
CA THR A 272 6.88 -3.41 -17.11
C THR A 272 7.10 -2.04 -17.77
N GLN A 273 6.04 -1.44 -18.30
CA GLN A 273 6.09 -0.09 -18.88
C GLN A 273 6.45 0.95 -17.82
N LEU A 274 5.85 0.83 -16.62
CA LEU A 274 6.13 1.75 -15.53
C LEU A 274 7.57 1.64 -15.02
N SER A 275 8.15 0.44 -14.98
CA SER A 275 9.55 0.25 -14.59
C SER A 275 10.53 0.92 -15.56
N VAL A 276 10.25 0.87 -16.86
CA VAL A 276 11.02 1.59 -17.88
C VAL A 276 10.89 3.11 -17.68
N LEU A 277 9.68 3.59 -17.44
CA LEU A 277 9.42 5.02 -17.23
C LEU A 277 10.12 5.54 -15.97
N TYR A 278 10.05 4.80 -14.84
CA TYR A 278 10.78 5.13 -13.63
C TYR A 278 12.30 5.18 -13.89
N ALA A 279 12.88 4.16 -14.51
CA ALA A 279 14.31 4.12 -14.76
C ALA A 279 14.81 5.21 -15.72
N SER A 280 13.93 5.76 -16.57
CA SER A 280 14.29 6.72 -17.61
C SER A 280 14.03 8.19 -17.22
N ALA A 281 13.15 8.46 -16.24
CA ALA A 281 12.86 9.81 -15.77
C ALA A 281 13.97 10.36 -14.86
N THR A 282 13.83 11.61 -14.37
CA THR A 282 14.87 12.32 -13.61
C THR A 282 14.50 12.50 -12.15
N VAL A 283 13.27 12.95 -11.88
CA VAL A 283 12.75 13.25 -10.53
C VAL A 283 11.39 12.60 -10.38
N PHE A 284 11.15 11.97 -9.25
CA PHE A 284 9.82 11.48 -8.88
C PHE A 284 9.17 12.44 -7.89
N VAL A 285 8.08 13.08 -8.29
CA VAL A 285 7.31 13.98 -7.43
C VAL A 285 6.08 13.27 -6.88
N PHE A 286 5.89 13.32 -5.55
CA PHE A 286 4.77 12.61 -4.92
C PHE A 286 4.19 13.39 -3.72
N PRO A 287 3.26 14.32 -3.94
CA PRO A 287 2.69 15.16 -2.89
C PRO A 287 1.61 14.47 -2.04
N SER A 288 1.35 13.17 -2.26
CA SER A 288 0.32 12.42 -1.54
C SER A 288 0.66 12.22 -0.06
N VAL A 289 -0.32 12.48 0.81
CA VAL A 289 -0.25 12.24 2.28
C VAL A 289 -1.11 11.04 2.72
N SER A 290 -1.83 10.42 1.79
CA SER A 290 -2.81 9.36 2.10
C SER A 290 -2.25 7.94 2.03
N GLU A 291 -0.93 7.79 1.85
CA GLU A 291 -0.29 6.48 1.74
C GLU A 291 -0.08 5.82 3.10
N THR A 292 -0.42 4.54 3.20
CA THR A 292 -0.01 3.71 4.34
C THR A 292 1.45 3.27 4.25
N PHE A 293 1.97 3.12 3.03
CA PHE A 293 3.34 2.71 2.77
C PHE A 293 3.96 3.54 1.64
N GLY A 294 3.35 3.60 0.45
CA GLY A 294 3.85 4.36 -0.69
C GLY A 294 4.76 3.54 -1.61
N ASN A 295 4.30 2.36 -2.05
CA ASN A 295 5.05 1.48 -2.95
C ASN A 295 5.66 2.22 -4.15
N VAL A 296 4.92 3.15 -4.75
CA VAL A 296 5.36 3.93 -5.92
C VAL A 296 6.61 4.76 -5.67
N VAL A 297 6.80 5.24 -4.43
CA VAL A 297 8.03 5.96 -4.03
C VAL A 297 9.21 4.99 -3.98
N LEU A 298 9.01 3.83 -3.37
CA LEU A 298 10.04 2.80 -3.26
C LEU A 298 10.40 2.22 -4.65
N GLU A 299 9.41 2.04 -5.54
CA GLU A 299 9.59 1.63 -6.94
C GLU A 299 10.44 2.65 -7.71
N ALA A 300 10.16 3.94 -7.54
CA ALA A 300 10.94 5.03 -8.11
C ALA A 300 12.39 5.04 -7.60
N MET A 301 12.59 4.91 -6.27
CA MET A 301 13.92 4.82 -5.64
C MET A 301 14.72 3.63 -6.16
N ALA A 302 14.10 2.45 -6.24
CA ALA A 302 14.73 1.24 -6.76
C ALA A 302 15.16 1.37 -8.23
N SER A 303 14.43 2.17 -9.00
CA SER A 303 14.72 2.47 -10.40
C SER A 303 15.73 3.62 -10.58
N GLY A 304 16.19 4.25 -9.49
CA GLY A 304 17.18 5.31 -9.50
C GLY A 304 16.63 6.73 -9.67
N LEU A 305 15.31 6.96 -9.57
CA LEU A 305 14.76 8.30 -9.50
C LEU A 305 15.04 8.94 -8.15
N VAL A 306 15.28 10.25 -8.16
CA VAL A 306 15.35 11.04 -6.93
C VAL A 306 13.93 11.40 -6.50
N PRO A 307 13.47 10.94 -5.33
CA PRO A 307 12.13 11.24 -4.84
C PRO A 307 12.08 12.62 -4.17
N VAL A 308 11.04 13.40 -4.50
CA VAL A 308 10.61 14.62 -3.81
C VAL A 308 9.17 14.39 -3.35
N VAL A 309 8.98 14.12 -2.07
CA VAL A 309 7.70 13.62 -1.53
C VAL A 309 7.12 14.53 -0.46
N ALA A 310 5.84 14.33 -0.16
CA ALA A 310 5.22 14.99 0.99
C ALA A 310 5.83 14.51 2.32
N ASP A 311 6.06 15.40 3.28
CA ASP A 311 6.33 15.05 4.67
C ASP A 311 5.02 14.65 5.38
N GLY A 312 4.44 13.54 4.93
CA GLY A 312 3.17 13.03 5.41
C GLY A 312 2.88 11.62 4.89
N GLY A 313 2.03 10.89 5.59
CA GLY A 313 1.74 9.49 5.29
C GLY A 313 2.95 8.57 5.46
N GLY A 314 2.82 7.31 5.04
CA GLY A 314 3.86 6.29 5.21
C GLY A 314 5.06 6.44 4.25
N SER A 315 4.89 7.12 3.13
CA SER A 315 5.97 7.30 2.13
C SER A 315 7.13 8.17 2.62
N ARG A 316 6.89 9.09 3.56
CA ARG A 316 7.95 9.93 4.15
C ARG A 316 9.03 9.13 4.89
N ASP A 317 8.67 7.93 5.38
CA ASP A 317 9.58 7.06 6.14
C ASP A 317 10.72 6.48 5.29
N PHE A 318 10.62 6.56 3.95
CA PHE A 318 11.68 6.16 3.04
C PHE A 318 12.76 7.22 2.86
N ILE A 319 12.46 8.48 3.18
CA ILE A 319 13.31 9.60 2.82
C ILE A 319 14.15 10.06 4.03
N ALA A 320 15.46 9.91 3.87
CA ALA A 320 16.46 10.60 4.66
C ALA A 320 16.79 11.91 3.93
N GLU A 321 16.38 13.04 4.52
CA GLU A 321 16.41 14.38 3.92
C GLU A 321 17.81 14.75 3.40
N GLY A 322 17.91 15.06 2.10
CA GLY A 322 19.17 15.43 1.44
C GLY A 322 20.19 14.29 1.26
N GLU A 323 19.85 13.07 1.69
CA GLU A 323 20.67 11.87 1.54
C GLU A 323 20.21 10.98 0.38
N ASN A 324 18.91 10.61 0.33
CA ASN A 324 18.32 9.75 -0.69
C ASN A 324 17.08 10.34 -1.36
N GLY A 325 16.76 11.60 -1.08
CA GLY A 325 15.60 12.34 -1.59
C GLY A 325 15.28 13.54 -0.73
N PHE A 326 14.11 14.15 -0.96
CA PHE A 326 13.64 15.32 -0.25
C PHE A 326 12.20 15.17 0.25
N LYS A 327 11.91 15.78 1.41
CA LYS A 327 10.57 15.91 1.97
C LYS A 327 10.13 17.37 1.94
N CYS A 328 8.92 17.61 1.47
CA CYS A 328 8.32 18.93 1.45
C CYS A 328 7.05 18.97 2.30
N ALA A 329 6.74 20.13 2.87
CA ALA A 329 5.44 20.35 3.48
C ALA A 329 4.33 20.00 2.47
N PRO A 330 3.29 19.25 2.84
CA PRO A 330 2.40 18.59 1.88
C PRO A 330 1.72 19.50 0.85
N TYR A 331 1.47 20.78 1.22
CA TYR A 331 0.74 21.74 0.37
C TYR A 331 1.61 22.92 -0.08
N ASP A 332 2.94 22.80 0.10
CA ASP A 332 3.90 23.85 -0.26
C ASP A 332 4.54 23.56 -1.62
N ALA A 333 3.85 23.95 -2.70
CA ALA A 333 4.35 23.77 -4.06
C ALA A 333 5.72 24.42 -4.31
N PHE A 334 6.05 25.53 -3.61
CA PHE A 334 7.35 26.20 -3.74
C PHE A 334 8.49 25.30 -3.27
N CYS A 335 8.34 24.63 -2.12
CA CYS A 335 9.33 23.70 -1.64
C CYS A 335 9.61 22.58 -2.67
N TYR A 336 8.56 22.01 -3.27
CA TYR A 336 8.74 20.98 -4.30
C TYR A 336 9.51 21.50 -5.51
N VAL A 337 9.16 22.70 -5.99
CA VAL A 337 9.82 23.31 -7.17
C VAL A 337 11.27 23.61 -6.89
N GLU A 338 11.63 24.14 -5.71
CA GLU A 338 13.02 24.35 -5.30
C GLU A 338 13.81 23.04 -5.33
N LYS A 339 13.26 21.96 -4.74
CA LYS A 339 13.95 20.66 -4.70
C LYS A 339 14.04 20.00 -6.08
N ILE A 340 13.02 20.09 -6.90
CA ILE A 340 13.04 19.61 -8.30
C ILE A 340 14.13 20.34 -9.08
N ARG A 341 14.20 21.67 -8.97
CA ARG A 341 15.22 22.48 -9.63
C ARG A 341 16.64 22.12 -9.16
N GLU A 342 16.83 22.00 -7.84
CA GLU A 342 18.11 21.59 -7.25
C GLU A 342 18.62 20.26 -7.83
N VAL A 343 17.75 19.27 -8.00
CA VAL A 343 18.09 17.97 -8.60
C VAL A 343 18.37 18.08 -10.09
N ILE A 344 17.60 18.90 -10.83
CA ILE A 344 17.78 19.08 -12.28
C ILE A 344 19.10 19.80 -12.60
N GLU A 345 19.39 20.89 -11.88
CA GLU A 345 20.52 21.77 -12.14
C GLU A 345 21.85 21.23 -11.57
N ASN A 346 21.80 20.26 -10.64
CA ASN A 346 23.01 19.70 -10.03
C ASN A 346 23.16 18.19 -10.31
N PRO A 347 23.84 17.80 -11.42
CA PRO A 347 24.03 16.40 -11.76
C PRO A 347 24.80 15.57 -10.71
N ALA A 348 25.74 16.17 -9.99
CA ALA A 348 26.52 15.47 -8.96
C ALA A 348 25.64 15.15 -7.74
N LEU A 349 24.80 16.09 -7.30
CA LEU A 349 23.81 15.86 -6.26
C LEU A 349 22.82 14.78 -6.68
N ARG A 350 22.27 14.87 -7.90
CA ARG A 350 21.34 13.89 -8.45
C ARG A 350 21.92 12.48 -8.44
N SER A 351 23.16 12.29 -8.92
CA SER A 351 23.82 10.97 -8.91
C SER A 351 23.92 10.40 -7.50
N ARG A 352 24.40 11.19 -6.55
CA ARG A 352 24.53 10.79 -5.14
C ARG A 352 23.20 10.40 -4.52
N LEU A 353 22.14 11.23 -4.70
CA LEU A 353 20.81 10.94 -4.18
C LEU A 353 20.21 9.67 -4.80
N SER A 354 20.40 9.49 -6.12
CA SER A 354 19.96 8.30 -6.85
C SER A 354 20.65 7.02 -6.35
N GLU A 355 21.97 7.03 -6.19
CA GLU A 355 22.74 5.89 -5.68
C GLU A 355 22.28 5.49 -4.27
N ASN A 356 22.09 6.47 -3.38
CA ASN A 356 21.61 6.24 -2.04
C ASN A 356 20.14 5.74 -2.02
N ALA A 357 19.29 6.24 -2.92
CA ALA A 357 17.90 5.77 -3.06
C ALA A 357 17.86 4.29 -3.49
N ILE A 358 18.69 3.90 -4.46
CA ILE A 358 18.82 2.52 -4.90
C ILE A 358 19.28 1.63 -3.74
N GLU A 359 20.35 2.03 -3.04
CA GLU A 359 20.89 1.25 -1.93
C GLU A 359 19.86 1.08 -0.81
N TYR A 360 19.16 2.16 -0.44
CA TYR A 360 18.10 2.09 0.54
C TYR A 360 16.99 1.09 0.15
N SER A 361 16.59 1.09 -1.13
CA SER A 361 15.52 0.21 -1.63
C SER A 361 15.86 -1.28 -1.53
N ARG A 362 17.15 -1.66 -1.59
CA ARG A 362 17.62 -3.05 -1.46
C ARG A 362 17.33 -3.68 -0.10
N SER A 363 17.10 -2.85 0.93
CA SER A 363 16.73 -3.35 2.27
C SER A 363 15.30 -3.88 2.36
N TYR A 364 14.52 -3.82 1.27
CA TYR A 364 13.12 -4.23 1.19
C TYR A 364 12.96 -5.55 0.42
N ASP A 365 13.53 -6.63 0.96
CA ASP A 365 13.50 -7.96 0.37
C ASP A 365 12.23 -8.73 0.77
N TRP A 366 11.48 -9.24 -0.23
CA TRP A 366 10.25 -9.99 0.01
C TRP A 366 10.49 -11.35 0.67
N ASP A 367 11.61 -12.01 0.43
CA ASP A 367 11.87 -13.34 0.98
C ASP A 367 12.13 -13.24 2.48
N GLU A 368 12.89 -12.21 2.90
CA GLU A 368 13.11 -11.93 4.32
C GLU A 368 11.81 -11.53 5.03
N LEU A 369 11.01 -10.66 4.42
CA LEU A 369 9.73 -10.22 4.99
C LEU A 369 8.72 -11.37 5.10
N ALA A 370 8.66 -12.24 4.11
CA ALA A 370 7.82 -13.44 4.15
C ALA A 370 8.32 -14.43 5.23
N ARG A 371 9.63 -14.61 5.34
CA ARG A 371 10.22 -15.45 6.38
C ARG A 371 9.82 -14.97 7.79
N VAL A 372 9.89 -13.67 8.04
CA VAL A 372 9.45 -13.07 9.32
C VAL A 372 7.96 -13.31 9.55
N TYR A 373 7.12 -13.07 8.53
CA TYR A 373 5.67 -13.29 8.63
C TYR A 373 5.34 -14.76 8.94
N PHE A 374 5.88 -15.71 8.19
CA PHE A 374 5.61 -17.13 8.40
C PHE A 374 6.16 -17.66 9.73
N SER A 375 7.32 -17.17 10.19
CA SER A 375 7.84 -17.49 11.52
C SER A 375 6.89 -17.03 12.63
N ASP A 376 6.28 -15.85 12.49
CA ASP A 376 5.28 -15.35 13.43
C ASP A 376 4.02 -16.22 13.44
N LEU A 377 3.55 -16.71 12.27
CA LEU A 377 2.39 -17.61 12.22
C LEU A 377 2.68 -18.94 12.94
N ILE A 378 3.89 -19.50 12.75
CA ILE A 378 4.31 -20.72 13.47
C ILE A 378 4.31 -20.47 14.98
N ALA A 379 4.88 -19.35 15.42
CA ALA A 379 4.95 -19.01 16.85
C ALA A 379 3.55 -18.83 17.48
N LEU A 380 2.62 -18.20 16.76
CA LEU A 380 1.24 -18.00 17.23
C LEU A 380 0.41 -19.29 17.24
N ALA A 381 0.67 -20.22 16.31
CA ALA A 381 -0.02 -21.49 16.24
C ALA A 381 0.43 -22.50 17.33
N GLN A 382 1.55 -22.24 17.99
CA GLN A 382 1.99 -23.08 19.12
C GLN A 382 1.15 -22.75 20.37
N PRO A 383 0.65 -23.76 21.08
CA PRO A 383 -0.02 -23.52 22.35
C PRO A 383 0.92 -22.75 23.29
N THR A 384 0.48 -21.60 23.77
CA THR A 384 1.21 -20.92 24.85
C THR A 384 1.19 -21.85 26.05
N GLU A 385 2.32 -22.46 26.42
CA GLU A 385 2.46 -23.13 27.69
C GLU A 385 2.08 -22.11 28.77
N LYS A 386 0.90 -22.29 29.37
CA LYS A 386 0.53 -21.52 30.55
C LYS A 386 1.56 -21.91 31.61
N ILE A 387 2.46 -20.99 31.95
CA ILE A 387 3.23 -21.10 33.16
C ILE A 387 2.19 -21.18 34.28
N GLN A 388 1.94 -22.38 34.78
CA GLN A 388 1.22 -22.57 36.04
C GLN A 388 2.16 -22.05 37.10
N PHE A 389 1.84 -20.88 37.66
CA PHE A 389 2.34 -20.54 38.97
C PHE A 389 1.65 -21.50 39.94
N GLU A 390 2.39 -22.49 40.43
CA GLU A 390 2.00 -23.26 41.59
C GLU A 390 1.97 -22.29 42.77
N ASP A 391 0.80 -22.16 43.42
CA ASP A 391 0.57 -21.40 44.65
C ASP A 391 1.32 -22.00 45.86
#